data_5a6c1fff144c33cfec6bcf53a12376b2
#
_entry.id   5a6c1fff144c33cfec6bcf53a12376b2
#
_cell.length_a   1.000
_cell.length_b   1.000
_cell.length_c   1.000
_cell.angle_alpha   90.00
_cell.angle_beta   90.00
_cell.angle_gamma   90.00
#
_symmetry.space_group_name_H-M   'P 1'
#
loop_
_entity.id
_entity.type
_entity.pdbx_description
1 polymer ?
#
loop_
_entity_poly.entity_id
_entity_poly.type
_entity_poly.pdbx_seq_one_letter_code
_entity_poly.pdbx_strand_id
1 'polypeptide(L)'
;MGPAEQSSAATTTPTRIDEVVVTFFAKPHSYTTDDIVEISAHGSPVVLRHIVELSLAGGARMAEPGEFTMRAFLNGRLDLTQAEAVRDLIESQTLFQAKVAAQQLDGALSNRLKPIKQKLVDLIALLEAGIDFAEDDVSVAPDATIFDRIAQVKSLLLQLASSFTYGKIVHQGLTLAIVGRPNVGKSSLFNRLVERERAIVTAQPGTTRDLVSETVAIGGIPVELVDTAGIRRALDEAESIGIKKSMEALADADLVLVVMDRTQALSEEDRELLTQVEGRPAIVVENKSDLPSSWGDGRLGHPNRAEPDRVLPQQIPTSALTGEGIPVLRAAILQHVAGDATSQLESGFLTSVRHQKLVTDALTSLDAARAAVAARVPHEMFLLDLYAALRPLDEVTGVTTTDDILNLIFGTFCIGK
;
A
#
# COMPACT_ATOMS: atom_id res chain seq x y z
N MET A 1 30.68 -57.29 -49.14
CA MET A 1 29.40 -57.42 -48.42
C MET A 1 29.67 -57.53 -46.95
N GLY A 2 29.57 -56.43 -46.23
CA GLY A 2 29.70 -56.36 -44.76
C GLY A 2 28.29 -56.20 -44.15
N PRO A 3 28.02 -56.75 -42.97
CA PRO A 3 26.69 -56.73 -42.37
C PRO A 3 26.39 -55.33 -41.83
N ALA A 4 25.16 -54.92 -42.10
CA ALA A 4 24.61 -53.67 -41.59
C ALA A 4 24.48 -53.73 -40.08
N GLU A 5 25.10 -52.81 -39.38
CA GLU A 5 24.85 -52.56 -37.95
C GLU A 5 23.41 -52.05 -37.75
N GLN A 6 22.59 -52.89 -37.16
CA GLN A 6 21.28 -52.50 -36.66
C GLN A 6 21.50 -51.69 -35.38
N SER A 7 21.33 -50.35 -35.49
CA SER A 7 21.17 -49.47 -34.32
C SER A 7 19.97 -49.92 -33.51
N SER A 8 20.18 -50.60 -32.38
CA SER A 8 19.17 -50.86 -31.39
C SER A 8 18.81 -49.57 -30.66
N ALA A 9 17.71 -48.95 -31.08
CA ALA A 9 17.09 -47.94 -30.24
C ALA A 9 16.66 -48.63 -28.92
N ALA A 10 17.35 -48.27 -27.87
CA ALA A 10 17.01 -48.68 -26.52
C ALA A 10 15.60 -48.18 -26.20
N THR A 11 14.64 -49.10 -26.23
CA THR A 11 13.27 -48.86 -25.68
C THR A 11 13.38 -48.72 -24.19
N THR A 12 13.63 -47.51 -23.70
CA THR A 12 13.53 -47.16 -22.28
C THR A 12 12.07 -47.32 -21.89
N THR A 13 11.75 -48.38 -21.13
CA THR A 13 10.42 -48.57 -20.50
C THR A 13 10.12 -47.30 -19.71
N PRO A 14 8.95 -46.64 -19.90
CA PRO A 14 8.63 -45.44 -19.15
C PRO A 14 8.58 -45.77 -17.66
N THR A 15 9.46 -45.14 -16.89
CA THR A 15 9.49 -45.31 -15.43
C THR A 15 8.40 -44.42 -14.84
N ARG A 16 7.45 -45.00 -14.11
CA ARG A 16 6.44 -44.23 -13.37
C ARG A 16 7.11 -43.43 -12.27
N ILE A 17 6.89 -42.11 -12.24
CA ILE A 17 7.47 -41.20 -11.28
C ILE A 17 6.40 -40.78 -10.25
N ASP A 18 5.21 -40.42 -10.70
CA ASP A 18 4.11 -39.99 -9.85
C ASP A 18 2.77 -40.30 -10.48
N GLU A 19 1.68 -40.14 -9.71
CA GLU A 19 0.31 -40.11 -10.16
C GLU A 19 -0.21 -38.69 -9.96
N VAL A 20 -0.65 -38.04 -11.05
CA VAL A 20 -0.96 -36.62 -11.07
C VAL A 20 -2.41 -36.41 -11.51
N VAL A 21 -2.98 -35.30 -11.07
CA VAL A 21 -4.27 -34.80 -11.59
C VAL A 21 -3.95 -33.72 -12.63
N VAL A 22 -4.46 -33.91 -13.83
CA VAL A 22 -4.33 -32.95 -14.93
C VAL A 22 -5.70 -32.32 -15.18
N THR A 23 -5.79 -31.00 -15.03
CA THR A 23 -7.01 -30.24 -15.28
C THR A 23 -6.83 -29.35 -16.50
N PHE A 24 -7.78 -29.40 -17.42
CA PHE A 24 -7.80 -28.55 -18.62
C PHE A 24 -8.89 -27.48 -18.47
N PHE A 25 -8.51 -26.23 -18.65
CA PHE A 25 -9.41 -25.09 -18.66
C PHE A 25 -9.46 -24.55 -20.09
N ALA A 26 -10.58 -24.76 -20.76
CA ALA A 26 -10.79 -24.25 -22.11
C ALA A 26 -11.09 -22.77 -22.10
N LYS A 27 -10.54 -22.05 -23.09
CA LYS A 27 -10.88 -20.63 -23.31
C LYS A 27 -12.38 -20.46 -23.59
N PRO A 28 -13.00 -19.33 -23.17
CA PRO A 28 -12.42 -18.26 -22.38
C PRO A 28 -12.49 -18.49 -20.87
N HIS A 29 -12.83 -19.71 -20.40
CA HIS A 29 -13.13 -20.04 -19.01
C HIS A 29 -11.88 -20.46 -18.20
N SER A 30 -10.78 -19.76 -18.39
CA SER A 30 -9.52 -19.95 -17.68
C SER A 30 -9.07 -18.67 -17.00
N TYR A 31 -7.98 -18.70 -16.24
CA TYR A 31 -7.42 -17.51 -15.59
C TYR A 31 -6.93 -16.46 -16.60
N THR A 32 -6.26 -16.89 -17.66
CA THR A 32 -5.74 -15.98 -18.71
C THR A 32 -6.72 -15.74 -19.85
N THR A 33 -7.88 -16.43 -19.86
CA THR A 33 -8.81 -16.58 -20.98
C THR A 33 -8.26 -17.36 -22.18
N ASP A 34 -7.02 -17.85 -22.12
CA ASP A 34 -6.44 -18.82 -23.06
C ASP A 34 -6.68 -20.25 -22.57
N ASP A 35 -6.36 -21.27 -23.37
CA ASP A 35 -6.36 -22.65 -22.92
C ASP A 35 -5.25 -22.85 -21.87
N ILE A 36 -5.62 -23.40 -20.68
CA ILE A 36 -4.68 -23.69 -19.59
C ILE A 36 -4.74 -25.16 -19.22
N VAL A 37 -3.57 -25.73 -18.95
CA VAL A 37 -3.41 -27.04 -18.33
C VAL A 37 -2.75 -26.87 -16.96
N GLU A 38 -3.39 -27.42 -15.93
CA GLU A 38 -2.81 -27.51 -14.59
C GLU A 38 -2.47 -28.96 -14.28
N ILE A 39 -1.26 -29.19 -13.75
CA ILE A 39 -0.76 -30.50 -13.34
C ILE A 39 -0.54 -30.46 -11.82
N SER A 40 -1.38 -31.15 -11.07
CA SER A 40 -1.26 -31.29 -9.62
C SER A 40 -0.58 -32.62 -9.28
N ALA A 41 0.58 -32.55 -8.62
CA ALA A 41 1.40 -33.68 -8.22
C ALA A 41 1.61 -33.72 -6.70
N HIS A 42 2.21 -34.80 -6.17
CA HIS A 42 2.65 -34.81 -4.79
C HIS A 42 3.73 -33.75 -4.55
N GLY A 43 3.73 -33.13 -3.36
CA GLY A 43 4.53 -31.93 -3.02
C GLY A 43 6.04 -32.15 -2.88
N SER A 44 6.63 -33.13 -3.55
CA SER A 44 8.07 -33.32 -3.59
C SER A 44 8.72 -32.31 -4.55
N PRO A 45 9.67 -31.47 -4.09
CA PRO A 45 10.39 -30.53 -4.95
C PRO A 45 11.09 -31.22 -6.14
N VAL A 46 11.55 -32.46 -5.97
CA VAL A 46 12.20 -33.24 -7.04
C VAL A 46 11.20 -33.64 -8.12
N VAL A 47 10.02 -34.12 -7.73
CA VAL A 47 8.94 -34.50 -8.67
C VAL A 47 8.45 -33.29 -9.43
N LEU A 48 8.17 -32.18 -8.72
CA LEU A 48 7.70 -30.92 -9.35
C LEU A 48 8.72 -30.39 -10.35
N ARG A 49 10.01 -30.37 -9.99
CA ARG A 49 11.08 -29.97 -10.91
C ARG A 49 11.12 -30.83 -12.15
N HIS A 50 11.00 -32.14 -11.98
CA HIS A 50 11.03 -33.09 -13.10
C HIS A 50 9.83 -32.89 -14.05
N ILE A 51 8.62 -32.61 -13.52
CA ILE A 51 7.46 -32.27 -14.33
C ILE A 51 7.72 -31.01 -15.18
N VAL A 52 8.34 -29.98 -14.56
CA VAL A 52 8.74 -28.77 -15.28
C VAL A 52 9.73 -29.09 -16.38
N GLU A 53 10.79 -29.88 -16.10
CA GLU A 53 11.79 -30.31 -17.09
C GLU A 53 11.16 -31.06 -18.26
N LEU A 54 10.21 -31.97 -17.99
CA LEU A 54 9.46 -32.69 -19.03
C LEU A 54 8.62 -31.73 -19.90
N SER A 55 8.00 -30.74 -19.27
CA SER A 55 7.22 -29.71 -19.98
C SER A 55 8.12 -28.87 -20.90
N LEU A 56 9.29 -28.48 -20.41
CA LEU A 56 10.28 -27.73 -21.21
C LEU A 56 10.82 -28.57 -22.37
N ALA A 57 11.12 -29.85 -22.14
CA ALA A 57 11.51 -30.81 -23.17
C ALA A 57 10.40 -31.04 -24.21
N GLY A 58 9.15 -30.90 -23.80
CA GLY A 58 7.96 -30.93 -24.68
C GLY A 58 7.73 -29.66 -25.49
N GLY A 59 8.58 -28.62 -25.34
CA GLY A 59 8.51 -27.37 -26.12
C GLY A 59 7.86 -26.20 -25.37
N ALA A 60 7.52 -26.34 -24.10
CA ALA A 60 7.14 -25.20 -23.26
C ALA A 60 8.36 -24.31 -22.96
N ARG A 61 8.11 -23.09 -22.52
CA ARG A 61 9.13 -22.22 -21.94
C ARG A 61 8.73 -21.80 -20.51
N MET A 62 9.68 -21.36 -19.73
CA MET A 62 9.37 -20.73 -18.45
C MET A 62 8.58 -19.44 -18.69
N ALA A 63 7.58 -19.22 -17.87
CA ALA A 63 6.84 -17.97 -17.83
C ALA A 63 7.71 -16.86 -17.23
N GLU A 64 7.54 -15.64 -17.72
CA GLU A 64 8.10 -14.45 -17.10
C GLU A 64 7.33 -14.07 -15.81
N PRO A 65 7.93 -13.26 -14.93
CA PRO A 65 7.22 -12.74 -13.76
C PRO A 65 5.90 -12.07 -14.15
N GLY A 66 4.80 -12.41 -13.48
CA GLY A 66 3.49 -11.83 -13.75
C GLY A 66 2.84 -12.17 -15.09
N GLU A 67 3.41 -13.05 -15.90
CA GLU A 67 2.93 -13.32 -17.28
C GLU A 67 1.47 -13.81 -17.32
N PHE A 68 1.05 -14.66 -16.39
CA PHE A 68 -0.34 -15.14 -16.36
C PHE A 68 -1.32 -14.00 -16.05
N THR A 69 -1.00 -13.15 -15.10
CA THR A 69 -1.86 -12.00 -14.73
C THR A 69 -1.85 -10.93 -15.83
N MET A 70 -0.68 -10.71 -16.46
CA MET A 70 -0.57 -9.81 -17.62
C MET A 70 -1.47 -10.29 -18.77
N ARG A 71 -1.47 -11.59 -19.09
CA ARG A 71 -2.37 -12.14 -20.13
C ARG A 71 -3.84 -11.98 -19.75
N ALA A 72 -4.20 -12.20 -18.47
CA ALA A 72 -5.56 -11.97 -17.98
C ALA A 72 -5.99 -10.51 -18.16
N PHE A 73 -5.08 -9.55 -17.92
CA PHE A 73 -5.30 -8.13 -18.20
C PHE A 73 -5.43 -7.84 -19.71
N LEU A 74 -4.47 -8.26 -20.53
CA LEU A 74 -4.48 -8.04 -21.99
C LEU A 74 -5.71 -8.63 -22.67
N ASN A 75 -6.20 -9.75 -22.17
CA ASN A 75 -7.41 -10.42 -22.63
C ASN A 75 -8.71 -9.85 -22.03
N GLY A 76 -8.63 -8.77 -21.24
CA GLY A 76 -9.78 -8.03 -20.70
C GLY A 76 -10.53 -8.73 -19.56
N ARG A 77 -9.96 -9.77 -18.95
CA ARG A 77 -10.56 -10.42 -17.78
C ARG A 77 -10.42 -9.59 -16.51
N LEU A 78 -9.27 -8.94 -16.34
CA LEU A 78 -8.94 -8.06 -15.23
C LEU A 78 -8.61 -6.68 -15.79
N ASP A 79 -8.92 -5.64 -15.05
CA ASP A 79 -8.31 -4.33 -15.29
C ASP A 79 -6.97 -4.21 -14.54
N LEU A 80 -6.24 -3.10 -14.75
CA LEU A 80 -4.91 -2.94 -14.18
C LEU A 80 -4.93 -2.86 -12.65
N THR A 81 -5.97 -2.24 -12.06
CA THR A 81 -6.11 -2.17 -10.58
C THR A 81 -6.37 -3.54 -9.97
N GLN A 82 -7.13 -4.39 -10.66
CA GLN A 82 -7.37 -5.77 -10.26
C GLN A 82 -6.11 -6.63 -10.42
N ALA A 83 -5.33 -6.41 -11.48
CA ALA A 83 -4.07 -7.09 -11.68
C ALA A 83 -3.05 -6.75 -10.58
N GLU A 84 -2.91 -5.47 -10.20
CA GLU A 84 -2.08 -5.04 -9.07
C GLU A 84 -2.57 -5.68 -7.75
N ALA A 85 -3.88 -5.80 -7.54
CA ALA A 85 -4.46 -6.42 -6.35
C ALA A 85 -4.13 -7.92 -6.21
N VAL A 86 -3.83 -8.63 -7.29
CA VAL A 86 -3.35 -10.04 -7.23
C VAL A 86 -2.01 -10.08 -6.47
N ARG A 87 -1.10 -9.17 -6.76
CA ARG A 87 0.19 -9.07 -6.05
C ARG A 87 -0.03 -8.70 -4.58
N ASP A 88 -0.84 -7.67 -4.33
CA ASP A 88 -1.13 -7.20 -2.98
C ASP A 88 -1.73 -8.31 -2.10
N LEU A 89 -2.57 -9.17 -2.69
CA LEU A 89 -3.15 -10.34 -2.00
C LEU A 89 -2.07 -11.38 -1.63
N ILE A 90 -1.10 -11.62 -2.52
CA ILE A 90 -0.01 -12.58 -2.29
C ILE A 90 0.96 -12.05 -1.23
N GLU A 91 1.27 -10.75 -1.26
CA GLU A 91 2.20 -10.08 -0.35
C GLU A 91 1.57 -9.71 1.00
N SER A 92 0.26 -9.91 1.17
CA SER A 92 -0.45 -9.54 2.39
C SER A 92 0.11 -10.25 3.62
N GLN A 93 0.43 -9.49 4.66
CA GLN A 93 0.98 -9.97 5.93
C GLN A 93 -0.10 -10.14 7.01
N THR A 94 -1.29 -9.58 6.78
CA THR A 94 -2.43 -9.67 7.70
C THR A 94 -3.70 -10.06 6.96
N LEU A 95 -4.66 -10.66 7.70
CA LEU A 95 -5.99 -10.97 7.14
C LEU A 95 -6.75 -9.72 6.69
N PHE A 96 -6.48 -8.58 7.32
CA PHE A 96 -7.10 -7.33 6.94
C PHE A 96 -6.57 -6.84 5.59
N GLN A 97 -5.25 -6.87 5.38
CA GLN A 97 -4.65 -6.59 4.06
C GLN A 97 -5.19 -7.53 2.99
N ALA A 98 -5.25 -8.84 3.27
CA ALA A 98 -5.80 -9.81 2.34
C ALA A 98 -7.26 -9.52 1.96
N LYS A 99 -8.10 -9.09 2.92
CA LYS A 99 -9.49 -8.67 2.65
C LYS A 99 -9.55 -7.43 1.78
N VAL A 100 -8.71 -6.44 2.04
CA VAL A 100 -8.64 -5.21 1.23
C VAL A 100 -8.18 -5.54 -0.19
N ALA A 101 -7.12 -6.34 -0.34
CA ALA A 101 -6.64 -6.78 -1.65
C ALA A 101 -7.70 -7.59 -2.42
N ALA A 102 -8.45 -8.48 -1.74
CA ALA A 102 -9.57 -9.20 -2.34
C ALA A 102 -10.69 -8.27 -2.83
N GLN A 103 -11.05 -7.23 -2.06
CA GLN A 103 -12.03 -6.21 -2.50
C GLN A 103 -11.53 -5.42 -3.72
N GLN A 104 -10.24 -5.08 -3.78
CA GLN A 104 -9.64 -4.44 -4.95
C GLN A 104 -9.65 -5.38 -6.16
N LEU A 105 -9.36 -6.67 -5.96
CA LEU A 105 -9.44 -7.71 -7.00
C LEU A 105 -10.88 -7.88 -7.53
N ASP A 106 -11.90 -7.70 -6.67
CA ASP A 106 -13.31 -7.65 -7.06
C ASP A 106 -13.69 -6.35 -7.79
N GLY A 107 -12.74 -5.42 -7.99
CA GLY A 107 -12.91 -4.19 -8.76
C GLY A 107 -13.44 -3.01 -7.96
N ALA A 108 -13.27 -2.97 -6.63
CA ALA A 108 -13.79 -1.88 -5.79
C ALA A 108 -13.34 -0.49 -6.26
N LEU A 109 -12.06 -0.30 -6.61
CA LEU A 109 -11.52 0.97 -7.11
C LEU A 109 -12.10 1.34 -8.49
N SER A 110 -12.12 0.40 -9.41
CA SER A 110 -12.65 0.61 -10.76
C SER A 110 -14.12 0.95 -10.76
N ASN A 111 -14.91 0.29 -9.89
CA ASN A 111 -16.33 0.58 -9.70
C ASN A 111 -16.55 1.99 -9.12
N ARG A 112 -15.64 2.48 -8.28
CA ARG A 112 -15.69 3.85 -7.75
C ARG A 112 -15.28 4.89 -8.80
N LEU A 113 -14.30 4.57 -9.66
CA LEU A 113 -13.82 5.47 -10.72
C LEU A 113 -14.79 5.58 -11.89
N LYS A 114 -15.48 4.50 -12.26
CA LYS A 114 -16.37 4.43 -13.42
C LYS A 114 -17.42 5.56 -13.46
N PRO A 115 -18.20 5.85 -12.40
CA PRO A 115 -19.17 6.95 -12.42
C PRO A 115 -18.51 8.33 -12.49
N ILE A 116 -17.28 8.49 -11.98
CA ILE A 116 -16.53 9.75 -12.06
C ILE A 116 -16.09 9.99 -13.50
N LYS A 117 -15.50 8.98 -14.13
CA LYS A 117 -15.14 9.02 -15.58
C LYS A 117 -16.37 9.31 -16.44
N GLN A 118 -17.50 8.63 -16.20
CA GLN A 118 -18.71 8.84 -16.97
C GLN A 118 -19.18 10.29 -16.93
N LYS A 119 -19.19 10.93 -15.74
CA LYS A 119 -19.54 12.35 -15.61
C LYS A 119 -18.62 13.26 -16.43
N LEU A 120 -17.32 12.94 -16.47
CA LEU A 120 -16.35 13.71 -17.25
C LEU A 120 -16.58 13.50 -18.77
N VAL A 121 -16.81 12.26 -19.20
CA VAL A 121 -17.15 11.92 -20.60
C VAL A 121 -18.45 12.61 -21.02
N ASP A 122 -19.49 12.60 -20.15
CA ASP A 122 -20.76 13.27 -20.44
C ASP A 122 -20.59 14.80 -20.59
N LEU A 123 -19.65 15.40 -19.84
CA LEU A 123 -19.32 16.83 -19.99
C LEU A 123 -18.59 17.09 -21.32
N ILE A 124 -17.60 16.26 -21.67
CA ILE A 124 -16.87 16.35 -22.93
C ILE A 124 -17.85 16.24 -24.10
N ALA A 125 -18.67 15.19 -24.10
CA ALA A 125 -19.64 14.96 -25.18
C ALA A 125 -20.66 16.12 -25.34
N LEU A 126 -21.10 16.73 -24.21
CA LEU A 126 -21.97 17.89 -24.23
C LEU A 126 -21.30 19.10 -24.92
N LEU A 127 -20.01 19.32 -24.66
CA LEU A 127 -19.27 20.44 -25.25
C LEU A 127 -18.94 20.19 -26.73
N GLU A 128 -18.58 18.97 -27.11
CA GLU A 128 -18.34 18.60 -28.50
C GLU A 128 -19.62 18.77 -29.35
N ALA A 129 -20.75 18.26 -28.85
CA ALA A 129 -22.02 18.46 -29.53
C ALA A 129 -22.36 19.96 -29.71
N GLY A 130 -22.05 20.80 -28.72
CA GLY A 130 -22.23 22.24 -28.82
C GLY A 130 -21.31 22.93 -29.86
N ILE A 131 -20.15 22.36 -30.14
CA ILE A 131 -19.23 22.85 -31.16
C ILE A 131 -19.67 22.39 -32.56
N ASP A 132 -20.02 21.13 -32.72
CA ASP A 132 -20.41 20.53 -34.01
C ASP A 132 -21.71 21.13 -34.57
N PHE A 133 -22.65 21.50 -33.68
CA PHE A 133 -23.96 22.07 -34.06
C PHE A 133 -24.06 23.57 -33.80
N ALA A 134 -22.95 24.28 -33.69
CA ALA A 134 -22.95 25.75 -33.47
C ALA A 134 -23.63 26.53 -34.59
N GLU A 135 -23.71 25.98 -35.82
CA GLU A 135 -24.42 26.57 -36.96
C GLU A 135 -25.95 26.38 -36.91
N ASP A 136 -26.45 25.43 -36.09
CA ASP A 136 -27.87 25.06 -36.00
C ASP A 136 -28.62 25.70 -34.81
N ASP A 137 -28.12 26.82 -34.25
CA ASP A 137 -28.69 27.49 -33.06
C ASP A 137 -28.78 26.59 -31.81
N VAL A 138 -28.01 25.48 -31.77
CA VAL A 138 -27.90 24.64 -30.57
C VAL A 138 -27.10 25.40 -29.54
N SER A 139 -27.75 25.82 -28.48
CA SER A 139 -27.15 26.55 -27.38
C SER A 139 -26.03 25.68 -26.70
N VAL A 140 -24.79 26.13 -26.79
CA VAL A 140 -23.72 25.61 -25.97
C VAL A 140 -24.09 25.68 -24.49
N ALA A 141 -23.72 24.68 -23.70
CA ALA A 141 -24.04 24.64 -22.28
C ALA A 141 -23.61 25.96 -21.59
N PRO A 142 -24.45 26.57 -20.75
CA PRO A 142 -24.09 27.77 -20.00
C PRO A 142 -22.86 27.52 -19.12
N ASP A 143 -21.99 28.53 -18.98
CA ASP A 143 -20.79 28.46 -18.12
C ASP A 143 -21.13 27.91 -16.73
N ALA A 144 -22.25 28.32 -16.13
CA ALA A 144 -22.71 27.84 -14.82
C ALA A 144 -22.86 26.30 -14.78
N THR A 145 -23.40 25.71 -15.86
CA THR A 145 -23.55 24.24 -15.97
C THR A 145 -22.23 23.55 -16.10
N ILE A 146 -21.30 24.14 -16.85
CA ILE A 146 -19.94 23.62 -17.02
C ILE A 146 -19.20 23.66 -15.69
N PHE A 147 -19.25 24.79 -14.97
CA PHE A 147 -18.66 24.94 -13.63
C PHE A 147 -19.21 23.91 -12.64
N ASP A 148 -20.53 23.71 -12.61
CA ASP A 148 -21.17 22.75 -11.71
C ASP A 148 -20.70 21.32 -12.01
N ARG A 149 -20.68 20.91 -13.28
CA ARG A 149 -20.22 19.58 -13.69
C ARG A 149 -18.75 19.34 -13.36
N ILE A 150 -17.85 20.32 -13.63
CA ILE A 150 -16.43 20.25 -13.25
C ILE A 150 -16.32 20.14 -11.72
N ALA A 151 -17.07 20.92 -10.95
CA ALA A 151 -17.05 20.90 -9.49
C ALA A 151 -17.50 19.54 -8.92
N GLN A 152 -18.51 18.90 -9.51
CA GLN A 152 -18.98 17.58 -9.12
C GLN A 152 -17.90 16.51 -9.34
N VAL A 153 -17.26 16.47 -10.52
CA VAL A 153 -16.16 15.53 -10.82
C VAL A 153 -15.00 15.77 -9.86
N LYS A 154 -14.60 17.03 -9.68
CA LYS A 154 -13.51 17.42 -8.78
C LYS A 154 -13.76 17.00 -7.34
N SER A 155 -14.99 17.22 -6.82
CA SER A 155 -15.36 16.82 -5.45
C SER A 155 -15.20 15.31 -5.22
N LEU A 156 -15.63 14.49 -6.18
CA LEU A 156 -15.52 13.03 -6.10
C LEU A 156 -14.04 12.58 -6.17
N LEU A 157 -13.22 13.21 -7.02
CA LEU A 157 -11.78 12.92 -7.10
C LEU A 157 -11.03 13.36 -5.85
N LEU A 158 -11.39 14.49 -5.22
CA LEU A 158 -10.81 14.92 -3.95
C LEU A 158 -11.14 13.94 -2.82
N GLN A 159 -12.38 13.44 -2.75
CA GLN A 159 -12.75 12.38 -1.80
C GLN A 159 -11.96 11.10 -2.04
N LEU A 160 -11.71 10.73 -3.30
CA LEU A 160 -10.87 9.59 -3.62
C LEU A 160 -9.41 9.85 -3.23
N ALA A 161 -8.86 11.01 -3.57
CA ALA A 161 -7.48 11.39 -3.23
C ALA A 161 -7.24 11.41 -1.71
N SER A 162 -8.21 11.89 -0.91
CA SER A 162 -8.10 11.91 0.56
C SER A 162 -8.00 10.51 1.18
N SER A 163 -8.45 9.47 0.48
CA SER A 163 -8.36 8.08 0.94
C SER A 163 -6.94 7.49 0.84
N PHE A 164 -6.02 8.15 0.14
CA PHE A 164 -4.69 7.61 -0.17
C PHE A 164 -3.83 7.42 1.09
N THR A 165 -3.81 8.38 2.00
CA THR A 165 -2.97 8.29 3.21
C THR A 165 -3.29 7.01 3.99
N TYR A 166 -4.57 6.74 4.20
CA TYR A 166 -5.02 5.51 4.84
C TYR A 166 -4.69 4.27 4.00
N GLY A 167 -5.01 4.29 2.71
CA GLY A 167 -4.78 3.16 1.82
C GLY A 167 -3.30 2.79 1.67
N LYS A 168 -2.41 3.79 1.63
CA LYS A 168 -0.96 3.57 1.63
C LYS A 168 -0.52 2.80 2.88
N ILE A 169 -1.00 3.23 4.07
CA ILE A 169 -0.63 2.58 5.33
C ILE A 169 -1.22 1.16 5.42
N VAL A 170 -2.43 0.94 4.95
CA VAL A 170 -3.02 -0.41 4.89
C VAL A 170 -2.20 -1.31 3.97
N HIS A 171 -1.74 -0.81 2.84
CA HIS A 171 -0.98 -1.58 1.85
C HIS A 171 0.47 -1.81 2.27
N GLN A 172 1.20 -0.75 2.61
CA GLN A 172 2.64 -0.81 2.92
C GLN A 172 2.96 -1.13 4.38
N GLY A 173 1.98 -0.95 5.27
CA GLY A 173 2.19 -0.95 6.71
C GLY A 173 2.54 0.44 7.25
N LEU A 174 2.67 0.52 8.58
CA LEU A 174 3.09 1.71 9.31
C LEU A 174 4.48 1.47 9.89
N THR A 175 5.43 2.34 9.63
CA THR A 175 6.73 2.33 10.31
C THR A 175 6.64 3.14 11.60
N LEU A 176 6.86 2.47 12.75
CA LEU A 176 6.73 3.06 14.07
C LEU A 176 8.04 3.00 14.83
N ALA A 177 8.64 4.17 15.08
CA ALA A 177 9.87 4.29 15.88
C ALA A 177 9.55 4.44 17.36
N ILE A 178 10.24 3.68 18.22
CA ILE A 178 10.14 3.78 19.67
C ILE A 178 11.41 4.45 20.21
N VAL A 179 11.27 5.67 20.73
CA VAL A 179 12.37 6.49 21.24
C VAL A 179 12.18 6.84 22.71
N GLY A 180 13.25 7.18 23.40
CA GLY A 180 13.22 7.55 24.82
C GLY A 180 14.58 7.28 25.47
N ARG A 181 14.79 7.78 26.69
CA ARG A 181 16.00 7.57 27.48
C ARG A 181 16.27 6.08 27.80
N PRO A 182 17.48 5.71 28.20
CA PRO A 182 17.74 4.38 28.77
C PRO A 182 16.80 4.10 29.97
N ASN A 183 16.40 2.84 30.13
CA ASN A 183 15.63 2.33 31.26
C ASN A 183 14.19 2.91 31.46
N VAL A 184 13.66 3.69 30.53
CA VAL A 184 12.24 4.13 30.55
C VAL A 184 11.25 3.02 30.21
N GLY A 185 11.75 1.85 29.73
CA GLY A 185 10.93 0.68 29.43
C GLY A 185 10.59 0.49 27.96
N LYS A 186 11.37 1.03 27.01
CA LYS A 186 11.15 0.88 25.56
C LYS A 186 11.03 -0.58 25.11
N SER A 187 12.03 -1.41 25.46
CA SER A 187 12.02 -2.83 25.09
C SER A 187 10.89 -3.62 25.76
N SER A 188 10.48 -3.22 26.97
CA SER A 188 9.32 -3.83 27.61
C SER A 188 8.02 -3.45 26.91
N LEU A 189 7.88 -2.20 26.48
CA LEU A 189 6.76 -1.72 25.68
C LEU A 189 6.73 -2.40 24.31
N PHE A 190 7.87 -2.48 23.63
CA PHE A 190 8.05 -3.21 22.37
C PHE A 190 7.56 -4.65 22.50
N ASN A 191 8.08 -5.41 23.48
CA ASN A 191 7.67 -6.79 23.71
C ASN A 191 6.15 -6.90 23.98
N ARG A 192 5.58 -5.96 24.75
CA ARG A 192 4.14 -5.94 25.05
C ARG A 192 3.27 -5.65 23.83
N LEU A 193 3.76 -4.85 22.88
CA LEU A 193 3.08 -4.62 21.61
C LEU A 193 3.16 -5.86 20.71
N VAL A 194 4.28 -6.59 20.75
CA VAL A 194 4.53 -7.82 19.94
C VAL A 194 3.75 -9.04 20.47
N GLU A 195 3.55 -9.18 21.79
CA GLU A 195 3.02 -10.39 22.44
C GLU A 195 1.63 -10.86 21.95
N ARG A 196 0.78 -10.01 21.43
CA ARG A 196 -0.63 -10.35 21.16
C ARG A 196 -0.99 -10.63 19.71
N GLU A 197 -0.24 -10.12 18.74
CA GLU A 197 -0.61 -10.22 17.33
C GLU A 197 0.65 -10.23 16.44
N ARG A 198 1.46 -11.30 16.51
CA ARG A 198 2.50 -11.47 15.50
C ARG A 198 1.82 -11.59 14.13
N ALA A 199 2.10 -10.66 13.23
CA ALA A 199 1.80 -10.85 11.82
C ALA A 199 2.46 -12.16 11.35
N ILE A 200 1.81 -12.91 10.46
CA ILE A 200 2.44 -14.08 9.85
C ILE A 200 3.51 -13.53 8.90
N VAL A 201 4.70 -13.25 9.44
CA VAL A 201 5.82 -12.83 8.63
C VAL A 201 6.34 -14.08 7.92
N THR A 202 6.08 -14.18 6.63
CA THR A 202 6.86 -15.05 5.76
C THR A 202 8.26 -14.46 5.72
N ALA A 203 9.22 -15.13 6.38
CA ALA A 203 10.60 -14.73 6.35
C ALA A 203 11.08 -14.66 4.89
N GLN A 204 11.17 -13.44 4.34
CA GLN A 204 11.91 -13.26 3.09
C GLN A 204 13.40 -13.48 3.40
N PRO A 205 14.07 -14.43 2.74
CA PRO A 205 15.50 -14.63 2.94
C PRO A 205 16.24 -13.41 2.39
N GLY A 206 16.87 -12.62 3.26
CA GLY A 206 17.77 -11.55 2.82
C GLY A 206 17.82 -10.28 3.67
N THR A 207 16.92 -10.06 4.64
CA THR A 207 16.83 -8.78 5.38
C THR A 207 17.44 -8.81 6.79
N THR A 208 18.23 -9.82 7.16
CA THR A 208 18.65 -10.08 8.55
C THR A 208 19.95 -9.38 8.96
N ARG A 209 20.35 -8.23 8.39
CA ARG A 209 21.68 -7.67 8.74
C ARG A 209 21.72 -6.33 9.47
N ASP A 210 20.66 -5.51 9.54
CA ASP A 210 20.89 -4.13 9.97
C ASP A 210 19.96 -3.47 11.01
N LEU A 211 18.77 -4.00 11.32
CA LEU A 211 17.87 -3.40 12.34
C LEU A 211 17.07 -4.49 13.05
N VAL A 212 16.90 -4.37 14.36
CA VAL A 212 15.94 -5.20 15.09
C VAL A 212 14.56 -4.57 14.85
N SER A 213 13.91 -4.97 13.77
CA SER A 213 12.51 -4.61 13.50
C SER A 213 11.65 -5.86 13.57
N GLU A 214 10.45 -5.75 14.13
CA GLU A 214 9.43 -6.79 14.10
C GLU A 214 8.12 -6.21 13.58
N THR A 215 7.44 -6.95 12.71
CA THR A 215 6.12 -6.56 12.21
C THR A 215 5.03 -7.19 13.07
N VAL A 216 4.13 -6.35 13.57
CA VAL A 216 2.95 -6.74 14.35
C VAL A 216 1.69 -6.26 13.67
N ALA A 217 0.55 -6.93 13.91
CA ALA A 217 -0.74 -6.46 13.43
C ALA A 217 -1.41 -5.60 14.52
N ILE A 218 -1.60 -4.31 14.29
CA ILE A 218 -2.40 -3.44 15.18
C ILE A 218 -3.71 -3.13 14.46
N GLY A 219 -4.82 -3.68 14.95
CA GLY A 219 -6.13 -3.56 14.29
C GLY A 219 -6.17 -4.16 12.88
N GLY A 220 -5.31 -5.15 12.63
CA GLY A 220 -5.17 -5.79 11.33
C GLY A 220 -4.23 -5.08 10.36
N ILE A 221 -3.71 -3.90 10.70
CA ILE A 221 -2.71 -3.17 9.91
C ILE A 221 -1.31 -3.64 10.32
N PRO A 222 -0.42 -4.00 9.38
CA PRO A 222 0.95 -4.32 9.73
C PRO A 222 1.68 -3.07 10.19
N VAL A 223 2.32 -3.16 11.36
CA VAL A 223 3.12 -2.11 11.95
C VAL A 223 4.53 -2.63 12.15
N GLU A 224 5.47 -2.06 11.43
CA GLU A 224 6.89 -2.34 11.60
C GLU A 224 7.40 -1.53 12.81
N LEU A 225 7.72 -2.23 13.88
CA LEU A 225 8.26 -1.65 15.10
C LEU A 225 9.78 -1.58 14.99
N VAL A 226 10.35 -0.38 14.99
CA VAL A 226 11.80 -0.16 14.98
C VAL A 226 12.24 0.18 16.41
N ASP A 227 12.93 -0.77 17.10
CA ASP A 227 13.50 -0.53 18.43
C ASP A 227 14.87 0.15 18.32
N THR A 228 14.90 1.47 18.53
CA THR A 228 16.15 2.25 18.55
C THR A 228 17.06 1.90 19.73
N ALA A 229 16.58 1.23 20.79
CA ALA A 229 17.39 0.81 21.93
C ALA A 229 18.14 -0.51 21.67
N GLY A 230 17.58 -1.42 20.87
CA GLY A 230 18.27 -2.64 20.41
C GLY A 230 19.46 -2.31 19.52
N ILE A 231 19.38 -1.26 18.73
CA ILE A 231 20.46 -0.75 17.87
C ILE A 231 21.68 -0.33 18.70
N ARG A 232 21.48 0.32 19.85
CA ARG A 232 22.59 0.70 20.75
C ARG A 232 23.31 -0.49 21.36
N ARG A 233 22.61 -1.58 21.74
CA ARG A 233 23.22 -2.77 22.32
C ARG A 233 24.07 -3.58 21.34
N ALA A 234 23.74 -3.52 20.04
CA ALA A 234 24.52 -4.20 19.01
C ALA A 234 25.77 -3.42 18.57
N LEU A 235 25.94 -2.17 19.03
CA LEU A 235 26.94 -1.23 18.54
C LEU A 235 27.81 -0.63 19.66
N ASP A 236 27.93 -1.30 20.82
CA ASP A 236 28.75 -0.84 21.97
C ASP A 236 30.21 -0.50 21.65
N GLU A 237 30.66 -0.69 20.40
CA GLU A 237 31.99 -0.29 19.93
C GLU A 237 32.03 1.03 19.11
N ALA A 238 30.89 1.67 18.82
CA ALA A 238 30.89 2.95 18.06
C ALA A 238 29.68 3.84 18.44
N GLU A 239 29.81 4.58 19.52
CA GLU A 239 28.81 5.50 20.08
C GLU A 239 28.22 6.50 19.04
N SER A 240 29.04 6.96 18.09
CA SER A 240 28.64 7.87 17.02
C SER A 240 27.73 7.24 15.94
N ILE A 241 27.86 5.92 15.67
CA ILE A 241 27.07 5.21 14.65
C ILE A 241 25.67 4.91 15.17
N GLY A 242 25.53 4.60 16.48
CA GLY A 242 24.24 4.34 17.11
C GLY A 242 23.31 5.56 17.15
N ILE A 243 23.86 6.74 17.38
CA ILE A 243 23.10 8.01 17.36
C ILE A 243 22.62 8.30 15.93
N LYS A 244 23.49 8.14 14.94
CA LYS A 244 23.15 8.40 13.53
C LYS A 244 22.03 7.47 13.03
N LYS A 245 22.11 6.16 13.31
CA LYS A 245 21.07 5.18 12.94
C LYS A 245 19.73 5.42 13.68
N SER A 246 19.77 5.86 14.93
CA SER A 246 18.56 6.27 15.67
C SER A 246 17.91 7.49 15.04
N MET A 247 18.70 8.44 14.54
CA MET A 247 18.21 9.62 13.83
C MET A 247 17.66 9.27 12.44
N GLU A 248 18.27 8.33 11.73
CA GLU A 248 17.78 7.81 10.45
C GLU A 248 16.44 7.09 10.65
N ALA A 249 16.33 6.19 11.64
CA ALA A 249 15.06 5.52 11.98
C ALA A 249 13.95 6.49 12.37
N LEU A 250 14.30 7.59 13.04
CA LEU A 250 13.37 8.68 13.36
C LEU A 250 12.95 9.45 12.10
N ALA A 251 13.85 9.61 11.12
CA ALA A 251 13.57 10.33 9.88
C ALA A 251 12.56 9.59 9.00
N ASP A 252 12.63 8.26 8.97
CA ASP A 252 11.84 7.40 8.10
C ASP A 252 10.53 6.91 8.74
N ALA A 253 10.32 7.15 10.06
CA ALA A 253 9.13 6.70 10.76
C ALA A 253 7.88 7.53 10.39
N ASP A 254 6.78 6.84 10.11
CA ASP A 254 5.46 7.46 9.91
C ASP A 254 4.86 7.95 11.23
N LEU A 255 5.19 7.29 12.36
CA LEU A 255 4.75 7.64 13.70
C LEU A 255 5.86 7.38 14.71
N VAL A 256 6.02 8.28 15.68
CA VAL A 256 7.02 8.17 16.75
C VAL A 256 6.34 7.97 18.10
N LEU A 257 6.71 6.91 18.83
CA LEU A 257 6.37 6.74 20.25
C LEU A 257 7.51 7.27 21.11
N VAL A 258 7.29 8.38 21.80
CA VAL A 258 8.23 8.95 22.77
C VAL A 258 7.94 8.38 24.14
N VAL A 259 8.75 7.41 24.59
CA VAL A 259 8.53 6.70 25.86
C VAL A 259 9.25 7.42 26.98
N MET A 260 8.50 7.80 28.00
CA MET A 260 8.97 8.49 29.18
C MET A 260 8.63 7.71 30.46
N ASP A 261 9.47 7.85 31.48
CA ASP A 261 9.25 7.26 32.81
C ASP A 261 8.52 8.27 33.70
N ARG A 262 7.21 8.04 33.95
CA ARG A 262 6.42 8.97 34.77
C ARG A 262 6.81 8.99 36.24
N THR A 263 7.64 8.05 36.69
CA THR A 263 8.14 8.03 38.10
C THR A 263 9.29 9.01 38.34
N GLN A 264 9.84 9.60 37.26
CA GLN A 264 10.98 10.53 37.32
C GLN A 264 10.58 11.91 36.76
N ALA A 265 11.18 12.96 37.30
CA ALA A 265 11.03 14.30 36.73
C ALA A 265 11.59 14.35 35.28
N LEU A 266 10.99 15.19 34.43
CA LEU A 266 11.47 15.42 33.08
C LEU A 266 12.93 15.90 33.10
N SER A 267 13.79 15.16 32.42
CA SER A 267 15.19 15.53 32.21
C SER A 267 15.36 16.45 31.00
N GLU A 268 16.56 16.98 30.83
CA GLU A 268 16.94 17.75 29.65
C GLU A 268 16.85 16.91 28.37
N GLU A 269 17.30 15.64 28.42
CA GLU A 269 17.21 14.69 27.31
C GLU A 269 15.75 14.43 26.87
N ASP A 270 14.79 14.37 27.83
CA ASP A 270 13.36 14.22 27.51
C ASP A 270 12.83 15.45 26.76
N ARG A 271 13.26 16.66 27.15
CA ARG A 271 12.87 17.90 26.49
C ARG A 271 13.46 18.01 25.09
N GLU A 272 14.72 17.62 24.91
CA GLU A 272 15.36 17.55 23.60
C GLU A 272 14.62 16.59 22.67
N LEU A 273 14.25 15.39 23.12
CA LEU A 273 13.47 14.43 22.35
C LEU A 273 12.10 14.99 21.94
N LEU A 274 11.39 15.67 22.87
CA LEU A 274 10.11 16.32 22.56
C LEU A 274 10.28 17.40 21.49
N THR A 275 11.39 18.15 21.55
CA THR A 275 11.70 19.18 20.55
C THR A 275 12.03 18.57 19.18
N GLN A 276 12.74 17.44 19.15
CA GLN A 276 13.09 16.73 17.90
C GLN A 276 11.87 16.14 17.18
N VAL A 277 10.82 15.77 17.90
CA VAL A 277 9.57 15.23 17.32
C VAL A 277 8.52 16.32 17.06
N GLU A 278 8.84 17.59 17.35
CA GLU A 278 7.94 18.71 17.09
C GLU A 278 7.66 18.84 15.59
N GLY A 279 6.37 18.98 15.23
CA GLY A 279 5.92 19.02 13.84
C GLY A 279 5.85 17.66 13.14
N ARG A 280 6.13 16.55 13.85
CA ARG A 280 5.97 15.17 13.34
C ARG A 280 4.82 14.46 14.06
N PRO A 281 4.22 13.45 13.39
CA PRO A 281 3.30 12.55 14.05
C PRO A 281 3.97 11.85 15.23
N ALA A 282 3.53 12.14 16.46
CA ALA A 282 4.11 11.55 17.66
C ALA A 282 3.05 11.31 18.73
N ILE A 283 3.27 10.25 19.53
CA ILE A 283 2.51 9.94 20.74
C ILE A 283 3.50 9.85 21.91
N VAL A 284 3.22 10.56 23.00
CA VAL A 284 3.99 10.45 24.25
C VAL A 284 3.41 9.31 25.08
N VAL A 285 4.24 8.32 25.37
CA VAL A 285 3.89 7.16 26.18
C VAL A 285 4.46 7.37 27.59
N GLU A 286 3.59 7.65 28.55
CA GLU A 286 3.94 7.78 29.96
C GLU A 286 4.00 6.39 30.60
N ASN A 287 5.16 5.75 30.50
CA ASN A 287 5.32 4.38 30.98
C ASN A 287 5.47 4.29 32.50
N LYS A 288 5.28 3.10 33.05
CA LYS A 288 5.28 2.75 34.49
C LYS A 288 4.11 3.41 35.25
N SER A 289 2.91 3.43 34.60
CA SER A 289 1.70 3.99 35.21
C SER A 289 1.22 3.23 36.46
N ASP A 290 1.72 2.01 36.63
CA ASP A 290 1.52 1.18 37.85
C ASP A 290 2.25 1.70 39.09
N LEU A 291 3.12 2.69 38.94
CA LEU A 291 3.90 3.31 40.01
C LEU A 291 3.45 4.77 40.24
N PRO A 292 3.69 5.32 41.47
CA PRO A 292 3.37 6.72 41.74
C PRO A 292 4.06 7.69 40.77
N SER A 293 3.30 8.66 40.27
CA SER A 293 3.82 9.69 39.34
C SER A 293 4.60 10.77 40.09
N SER A 294 5.72 11.20 39.52
CA SER A 294 6.45 12.40 39.96
C SER A 294 5.95 13.69 39.28
N TRP A 295 5.00 13.58 38.33
CA TRP A 295 4.51 14.70 37.50
C TRP A 295 3.24 15.39 38.09
N GLY A 296 2.92 15.21 39.39
CA GLY A 296 1.72 15.80 39.99
C GLY A 296 0.43 15.17 39.45
N ASP A 297 -0.54 15.99 39.05
CA ASP A 297 -1.87 15.53 38.55
C ASP A 297 -1.85 14.71 37.26
N GLY A 298 -0.71 14.12 36.90
CA GLY A 298 -0.60 13.12 35.83
C GLY A 298 -0.50 13.67 34.41
N ARG A 299 -0.25 14.95 34.24
CA ARG A 299 0.03 15.54 32.90
C ARG A 299 1.39 16.21 32.88
N LEU A 300 2.11 16.08 31.76
CA LEU A 300 3.30 16.89 31.48
C LEU A 300 2.91 18.37 31.61
N GLY A 301 3.26 19.00 32.74
CA GLY A 301 3.03 20.41 32.95
C GLY A 301 3.77 21.21 31.89
N HIS A 302 3.11 22.18 31.27
CA HIS A 302 3.75 23.13 30.37
C HIS A 302 4.97 23.75 31.06
N PRO A 303 6.20 23.60 30.51
CA PRO A 303 7.37 24.27 31.10
C PRO A 303 7.32 25.80 30.98
N ASN A 304 6.39 26.35 30.17
CA ASN A 304 6.14 27.80 30.10
C ASN A 304 4.68 28.06 29.69
N ARG A 305 3.90 28.64 30.59
CA ARG A 305 2.54 29.16 30.34
C ARG A 305 2.48 30.32 29.33
N ALA A 306 3.57 30.65 28.66
CA ALA A 306 3.73 31.86 27.84
C ALA A 306 3.63 31.63 26.31
N GLU A 307 3.52 30.39 25.83
CA GLU A 307 3.32 30.11 24.40
C GLU A 307 1.97 29.40 24.17
N PRO A 308 0.92 30.11 23.74
CA PRO A 308 -0.43 29.58 23.59
C PRO A 308 -0.63 28.61 22.40
N ASP A 309 0.34 28.47 21.50
CA ASP A 309 0.18 27.73 20.22
C ASP A 309 0.93 26.39 20.14
N ARG A 310 1.52 25.91 21.21
CA ARG A 310 2.25 24.64 21.20
C ARG A 310 1.30 23.46 21.38
N VAL A 311 0.94 22.78 20.30
CA VAL A 311 0.17 21.52 20.36
C VAL A 311 1.11 20.42 20.82
N LEU A 312 0.99 20.01 22.07
CA LEU A 312 1.72 18.84 22.59
C LEU A 312 1.17 17.56 21.95
N PRO A 313 2.05 16.56 21.65
CA PRO A 313 1.60 15.24 21.23
C PRO A 313 0.63 14.61 22.25
N GLN A 314 -0.26 13.76 21.78
CA GLN A 314 -1.18 13.01 22.63
C GLN A 314 -0.39 12.23 23.69
N GLN A 315 -0.79 12.34 24.96
CA GLN A 315 -0.15 11.67 26.10
C GLN A 315 -0.99 10.47 26.52
N ILE A 316 -0.35 9.31 26.66
CA ILE A 316 -1.03 8.06 27.02
C ILE A 316 -0.29 7.38 28.18
N PRO A 317 -0.90 7.32 29.36
CA PRO A 317 -0.34 6.58 30.49
C PRO A 317 -0.41 5.07 30.19
N THR A 318 0.72 4.37 30.38
CA THR A 318 0.83 2.93 30.14
C THR A 318 1.68 2.26 31.20
N SER A 319 1.45 0.98 31.41
CA SER A 319 2.39 0.10 32.09
C SER A 319 2.76 -1.06 31.18
N ALA A 320 3.99 -1.06 30.71
CA ALA A 320 4.51 -2.19 29.94
C ALA A 320 4.56 -3.47 30.77
N LEU A 321 4.63 -3.38 32.10
CA LEU A 321 4.65 -4.53 33.00
C LEU A 321 3.25 -5.15 33.16
N THR A 322 2.23 -4.36 33.51
CA THR A 322 0.86 -4.86 33.78
C THR A 322 0.01 -4.97 32.51
N GLY A 323 0.33 -4.20 31.46
CA GLY A 323 -0.46 -4.08 30.23
C GLY A 323 -1.55 -3.00 30.30
N GLU A 324 -1.63 -2.26 31.40
CA GLU A 324 -2.54 -1.11 31.54
C GLU A 324 -2.22 -0.04 30.50
N GLY A 325 -3.25 0.58 29.92
CA GLY A 325 -3.10 1.63 28.88
C GLY A 325 -2.68 1.12 27.49
N ILE A 326 -2.20 -0.12 27.34
CA ILE A 326 -1.81 -0.67 26.02
C ILE A 326 -2.97 -0.70 25.01
N PRO A 327 -4.21 -1.08 25.37
CA PRO A 327 -5.34 -1.00 24.45
C PRO A 327 -5.61 0.44 23.97
N VAL A 328 -5.46 1.43 24.87
CA VAL A 328 -5.63 2.85 24.53
C VAL A 328 -4.52 3.31 23.58
N LEU A 329 -3.27 2.91 23.82
CA LEU A 329 -2.14 3.20 22.94
C LEU A 329 -2.35 2.60 21.53
N ARG A 330 -2.81 1.35 21.45
CA ARG A 330 -3.15 0.71 20.16
C ARG A 330 -4.26 1.47 19.43
N ALA A 331 -5.30 1.89 20.15
CA ALA A 331 -6.39 2.68 19.56
C ALA A 331 -5.89 4.04 19.06
N ALA A 332 -4.98 4.71 19.77
CA ALA A 332 -4.39 5.97 19.33
C ALA A 332 -3.48 5.81 18.10
N ILE A 333 -2.70 4.74 18.03
CA ILE A 333 -1.92 4.40 16.83
C ILE A 333 -2.87 4.22 15.64
N LEU A 334 -3.96 3.45 15.81
CA LEU A 334 -4.96 3.24 14.77
C LEU A 334 -5.69 4.53 14.37
N GLN A 335 -6.01 5.39 15.32
CA GLN A 335 -6.65 6.68 15.05
C GLN A 335 -5.73 7.58 14.23
N HIS A 336 -4.42 7.56 14.51
CA HIS A 336 -3.44 8.27 13.70
C HIS A 336 -3.40 7.76 12.26
N VAL A 337 -3.49 6.44 12.07
CA VAL A 337 -3.52 5.78 10.75
C VAL A 337 -4.84 6.05 10.03
N ALA A 338 -5.96 5.91 10.72
CA ALA A 338 -7.29 5.91 10.09
C ALA A 338 -7.79 7.33 9.78
N GLY A 339 -7.39 8.35 10.57
CA GLY A 339 -7.99 9.67 10.46
C GLY A 339 -9.52 9.58 10.44
N ASP A 340 -10.17 10.39 9.62
CA ASP A 340 -11.63 10.33 9.38
C ASP A 340 -12.05 9.27 8.36
N ALA A 341 -11.10 8.44 7.85
CA ALA A 341 -11.33 7.53 6.73
C ALA A 341 -12.01 6.19 7.12
N THR A 342 -12.25 5.93 8.40
CA THR A 342 -12.88 4.67 8.87
C THR A 342 -14.26 4.39 8.26
N SER A 343 -14.98 5.41 7.82
CA SER A 343 -16.29 5.26 7.16
C SER A 343 -16.22 4.88 5.67
N GLN A 344 -15.02 4.85 5.07
CA GLN A 344 -14.84 4.63 3.62
C GLN A 344 -14.32 3.22 3.27
N LEU A 345 -14.18 2.33 4.26
CA LEU A 345 -13.58 1.00 4.12
C LEU A 345 -14.24 0.09 3.08
N GLU A 346 -15.54 0.29 2.80
CA GLU A 346 -16.30 -0.56 1.87
C GLU A 346 -16.31 -0.06 0.42
N SER A 347 -15.80 1.16 0.14
CA SER A 347 -16.04 1.84 -1.13
C SER A 347 -14.86 1.87 -2.10
N GLY A 348 -13.76 1.16 -1.84
CA GLY A 348 -12.53 1.20 -2.63
C GLY A 348 -11.74 2.50 -2.39
N PHE A 349 -10.44 2.39 -2.14
CA PHE A 349 -9.55 3.52 -1.86
C PHE A 349 -8.23 3.35 -2.61
N LEU A 350 -7.46 4.45 -2.70
CA LEU A 350 -6.16 4.44 -3.36
C LEU A 350 -5.12 3.80 -2.43
N THR A 351 -4.44 2.76 -2.91
CA THR A 351 -3.34 2.09 -2.19
C THR A 351 -1.97 2.40 -2.79
N SER A 352 -1.93 2.73 -4.08
CA SER A 352 -0.70 2.91 -4.86
C SER A 352 -0.37 4.38 -5.08
N VAL A 353 0.92 4.73 -4.96
CA VAL A 353 1.46 6.05 -5.29
C VAL A 353 1.19 6.41 -6.76
N ARG A 354 1.21 5.41 -7.66
CA ARG A 354 0.85 5.58 -9.07
C ARG A 354 -0.58 6.12 -9.21
N HIS A 355 -1.54 5.49 -8.53
CA HIS A 355 -2.94 5.93 -8.55
C HIS A 355 -3.12 7.33 -8.00
N GLN A 356 -2.44 7.65 -6.86
CA GLN A 356 -2.49 8.99 -6.28
C GLN A 356 -1.99 10.05 -7.26
N LYS A 357 -0.85 9.79 -7.92
CA LYS A 357 -0.28 10.70 -8.90
C LYS A 357 -1.27 10.96 -10.03
N LEU A 358 -1.83 9.91 -10.63
CA LEU A 358 -2.77 10.00 -11.73
C LEU A 358 -4.04 10.78 -11.34
N VAL A 359 -4.58 10.54 -10.15
CA VAL A 359 -5.73 11.32 -9.63
C VAL A 359 -5.36 12.80 -9.42
N THR A 360 -4.16 13.09 -8.94
CA THR A 360 -3.66 14.46 -8.76
C THR A 360 -3.47 15.18 -10.10
N ASP A 361 -2.94 14.48 -11.10
CA ASP A 361 -2.76 15.01 -12.46
C ASP A 361 -4.13 15.33 -13.08
N ALA A 362 -5.15 14.45 -12.89
CA ALA A 362 -6.51 14.71 -13.33
C ALA A 362 -7.13 15.93 -12.62
N LEU A 363 -6.92 16.09 -11.31
CA LEU A 363 -7.38 17.26 -10.55
C LEU A 363 -6.75 18.56 -11.06
N THR A 364 -5.45 18.52 -11.37
CA THR A 364 -4.72 19.68 -11.92
C THR A 364 -5.29 20.10 -13.27
N SER A 365 -5.59 19.14 -14.14
CA SER A 365 -6.18 19.40 -15.46
C SER A 365 -7.61 19.95 -15.34
N LEU A 366 -8.43 19.48 -14.36
CA LEU A 366 -9.73 20.03 -14.08
C LEU A 366 -9.67 21.47 -13.55
N ASP A 367 -8.64 21.81 -12.77
CA ASP A 367 -8.40 23.18 -12.33
C ASP A 367 -8.03 24.10 -13.49
N ALA A 368 -7.23 23.64 -14.47
CA ALA A 368 -6.94 24.35 -15.69
C ALA A 368 -8.20 24.59 -16.53
N ALA A 369 -9.01 23.53 -16.75
CA ALA A 369 -10.29 23.67 -17.45
C ALA A 369 -11.21 24.68 -16.76
N ARG A 370 -11.33 24.64 -15.44
CA ARG A 370 -12.13 25.58 -14.67
C ARG A 370 -11.64 27.04 -14.81
N ALA A 371 -10.32 27.23 -14.79
CA ALA A 371 -9.72 28.55 -14.99
C ALA A 371 -9.98 29.09 -16.42
N ALA A 372 -9.91 28.23 -17.44
CA ALA A 372 -10.20 28.57 -18.81
C ALA A 372 -11.66 29.01 -19.01
N VAL A 373 -12.62 28.28 -18.40
CA VAL A 373 -14.05 28.68 -18.39
C VAL A 373 -14.22 30.04 -17.71
N ALA A 374 -13.56 30.29 -16.57
CA ALA A 374 -13.62 31.58 -15.88
C ALA A 374 -13.05 32.73 -16.72
N ALA A 375 -12.03 32.44 -17.53
CA ALA A 375 -11.43 33.38 -18.47
C ALA A 375 -12.21 33.54 -19.78
N ARG A 376 -13.36 32.83 -19.94
CA ARG A 376 -14.17 32.79 -21.15
C ARG A 376 -13.38 32.36 -22.40
N VAL A 377 -12.47 31.39 -22.20
CA VAL A 377 -11.75 30.77 -23.34
C VAL A 377 -12.72 29.96 -24.18
N PRO A 378 -12.61 29.93 -25.53
CA PRO A 378 -13.46 29.09 -26.38
C PRO A 378 -13.46 27.63 -25.96
N HIS A 379 -14.60 26.95 -26.13
CA HIS A 379 -14.85 25.58 -25.66
C HIS A 379 -13.86 24.58 -26.25
N GLU A 380 -13.48 24.76 -27.51
CA GLU A 380 -12.52 23.93 -28.24
C GLU A 380 -11.15 23.87 -27.53
N MET A 381 -10.76 24.96 -26.86
CA MET A 381 -9.45 25.05 -26.22
C MET A 381 -9.44 24.36 -24.87
N PHE A 382 -10.47 24.55 -24.01
CA PHE A 382 -10.46 23.89 -22.69
C PHE A 382 -10.94 22.43 -22.73
N LEU A 383 -11.52 21.97 -23.85
CA LEU A 383 -11.72 20.54 -24.09
C LEU A 383 -10.43 19.76 -23.99
N LEU A 384 -9.31 20.34 -24.41
CA LEU A 384 -7.99 19.72 -24.23
C LEU A 384 -7.66 19.45 -22.78
N ASP A 385 -8.02 20.37 -21.87
CA ASP A 385 -7.82 20.20 -20.44
C ASP A 385 -8.74 19.10 -19.86
N LEU A 386 -9.98 18.97 -20.36
CA LEU A 386 -10.87 17.90 -19.95
C LEU A 386 -10.39 16.52 -20.44
N TYR A 387 -9.87 16.43 -21.65
CA TYR A 387 -9.22 15.22 -22.14
C TYR A 387 -7.93 14.91 -21.36
N ALA A 388 -7.15 15.94 -21.02
CA ALA A 388 -5.98 15.79 -20.15
C ALA A 388 -6.36 15.33 -18.73
N ALA A 389 -7.58 15.62 -18.25
CA ALA A 389 -8.09 15.07 -16.99
C ALA A 389 -8.60 13.62 -17.13
N LEU A 390 -9.16 13.24 -18.29
CA LEU A 390 -9.70 11.90 -18.53
C LEU A 390 -8.57 10.86 -18.68
N ARG A 391 -7.50 11.20 -19.39
CA ARG A 391 -6.39 10.30 -19.70
C ARG A 391 -5.75 9.67 -18.45
N PRO A 392 -5.38 10.39 -17.39
CA PRO A 392 -4.85 9.77 -16.17
C PRO A 392 -5.84 8.82 -15.50
N LEU A 393 -7.17 9.10 -15.56
CA LEU A 393 -8.18 8.21 -15.02
C LEU A 393 -8.31 6.92 -15.84
N ASP A 394 -8.08 6.98 -17.16
CA ASP A 394 -7.98 5.80 -18.03
C ASP A 394 -6.72 4.98 -17.72
N GLU A 395 -5.61 5.64 -17.45
CA GLU A 395 -4.36 5.00 -17.05
C GLU A 395 -4.46 4.25 -15.71
N VAL A 396 -5.29 4.70 -14.75
CA VAL A 396 -5.50 3.97 -13.49
C VAL A 396 -6.01 2.56 -13.77
N THR A 397 -6.99 2.43 -14.66
CA THR A 397 -7.63 1.14 -15.01
C THR A 397 -6.93 0.38 -16.13
N GLY A 398 -5.93 1.00 -16.80
CA GLY A 398 -5.18 0.38 -17.88
C GLY A 398 -5.81 0.46 -19.25
N VAL A 399 -6.81 1.34 -19.46
CA VAL A 399 -7.43 1.54 -20.78
C VAL A 399 -6.43 2.15 -21.76
N THR A 400 -5.55 3.02 -21.27
CA THR A 400 -4.47 3.64 -22.04
C THR A 400 -3.17 3.48 -21.26
N THR A 401 -2.40 2.44 -21.51
CA THR A 401 -1.13 2.16 -20.82
C THR A 401 -0.04 1.87 -21.83
N THR A 402 1.19 2.32 -21.55
CA THR A 402 2.36 1.99 -22.37
C THR A 402 2.96 0.66 -21.93
N ASP A 403 3.63 -0.05 -22.84
CA ASP A 403 4.31 -1.33 -22.56
C ASP A 403 5.35 -1.19 -21.43
N ASP A 404 6.04 -0.05 -21.32
CA ASP A 404 7.01 0.20 -20.24
C ASP A 404 6.36 0.19 -18.86
N ILE A 405 5.15 0.77 -18.72
CA ILE A 405 4.40 0.77 -17.45
C ILE A 405 3.91 -0.65 -17.13
N LEU A 406 3.43 -1.38 -18.12
CA LEU A 406 3.02 -2.78 -17.95
C LEU A 406 4.21 -3.65 -17.50
N ASN A 407 5.34 -3.52 -18.16
CA ASN A 407 6.57 -4.25 -17.80
C ASN A 407 7.04 -3.91 -16.37
N LEU A 408 6.94 -2.65 -15.93
CA LEU A 408 7.29 -2.24 -14.59
C LEU A 408 6.36 -2.88 -13.54
N ILE A 409 5.05 -2.89 -13.79
CA ILE A 409 4.05 -3.46 -12.86
C ILE A 409 4.23 -4.98 -12.78
N PHE A 410 4.19 -5.67 -13.91
CA PHE A 410 4.23 -7.13 -13.97
C PHE A 410 5.61 -7.72 -13.65
N GLY A 411 6.69 -6.99 -13.92
CA GLY A 411 8.05 -7.39 -13.57
C GLY A 411 8.31 -7.55 -12.08
N THR A 412 7.45 -6.98 -11.22
CA THR A 412 7.52 -7.12 -9.76
C THR A 412 6.79 -8.36 -9.22
N PHE A 413 6.08 -9.10 -10.07
CA PHE A 413 5.32 -10.28 -9.68
C PHE A 413 6.23 -11.51 -9.52
N CYS A 414 5.74 -12.51 -8.79
CA CYS A 414 6.39 -13.81 -8.74
C CYS A 414 6.25 -14.55 -10.07
N ILE A 415 7.23 -15.40 -10.41
CA ILE A 415 7.17 -16.29 -11.57
C ILE A 415 6.00 -17.27 -11.37
N GLY A 416 5.16 -17.43 -12.40
CA GLY A 416 3.99 -18.32 -12.37
C GLY A 416 2.67 -17.66 -11.98
N LYS A 417 2.66 -16.33 -11.90
CA LYS A 417 1.45 -15.53 -11.65
C LYS A 417 1.16 -14.56 -12.80
#